data_3cabcb552def9d1d4fac3512e96587f0
#
_entry.id   3cabcb552def9d1d4fac3512e96587f0
#
_cell.length_a   1.000
_cell.length_b   1.000
_cell.length_c   1.000
_cell.angle_alpha   90.00
_cell.angle_beta   90.00
_cell.angle_gamma   90.00
#
_symmetry.space_group_name_H-M   'P 1'
#
loop_
_entity.id
_entity.type
_entity.pdbx_description
1 polymer ?
#
loop_
_entity_poly.entity_id
_entity_poly.type
_entity_poly.pdbx_seq_one_letter_code
_entity_poly.pdbx_strand_id
1 'polypeptide(L)'
;MSDTIKRFHIEPSKKWWNTKYTNLILKLDFAYINSTLQNYFGDNFTITKGEMVCGTFHAKPEFTCEFCGKGRKKNKYTPACFFPTEVGYIYKCSNCGESLHLYQFLKIRNPEIALKYQVERWHRNLTGSSYNCPEPPKNIKKEYYQRKEKELKERNKRMYQHRQG
;
A
#
# COMPACT_ATOMS: atom_id res chain seq x y z
N MET A 1 -7.51 -7.22 21.24
CA MET A 1 -6.17 -6.69 21.19
C MET A 1 -5.13 -7.77 21.23
N SER A 2 -5.06 -8.33 22.30
CA SER A 2 -4.09 -9.34 22.63
C SER A 2 -4.16 -10.58 21.76
N ASP A 3 -5.30 -10.86 21.16
CA ASP A 3 -5.48 -12.07 20.35
C ASP A 3 -4.55 -12.11 19.14
N THR A 4 -4.34 -10.98 18.50
CA THR A 4 -3.44 -10.89 17.37
C THR A 4 -2.01 -11.17 17.80
N ILE A 5 -1.59 -10.57 18.92
CA ILE A 5 -0.25 -10.76 19.47
C ILE A 5 -0.03 -12.20 19.89
N LYS A 6 -1.00 -12.78 20.56
CA LYS A 6 -0.92 -14.19 20.98
C LYS A 6 -0.73 -15.15 19.81
N ARG A 7 -1.40 -14.85 18.70
CA ARG A 7 -1.30 -15.69 17.51
C ARG A 7 0.08 -15.68 16.90
N PHE A 8 0.81 -14.59 17.01
CA PHE A 8 2.13 -14.49 16.40
C PHE A 8 3.22 -15.22 17.17
N HIS A 9 2.98 -15.57 18.41
CA HIS A 9 4.03 -16.16 19.24
C HIS A 9 4.06 -17.67 19.25
N ILE A 10 3.09 -18.35 18.68
CA ILE A 10 2.85 -19.72 19.09
C ILE A 10 3.18 -20.77 18.07
N GLU A 11 2.95 -20.56 16.79
CA GLU A 11 3.00 -21.68 15.84
C GLU A 11 3.86 -21.43 14.61
N PRO A 12 4.69 -22.40 14.19
CA PRO A 12 5.50 -22.29 12.97
C PRO A 12 4.68 -22.02 11.71
N SER A 13 3.45 -22.52 11.63
CA SER A 13 2.55 -22.29 10.53
C SER A 13 2.23 -20.80 10.32
N LYS A 14 2.35 -19.99 11.37
CA LYS A 14 2.09 -18.56 11.30
C LYS A 14 3.20 -17.79 10.63
N LYS A 15 4.41 -18.31 10.60
CA LYS A 15 5.50 -17.71 9.85
C LYS A 15 5.16 -17.72 8.36
N TRP A 16 4.64 -18.82 7.86
CA TRP A 16 4.17 -18.92 6.48
C TRP A 16 3.00 -17.96 6.20
N TRP A 17 2.08 -17.87 7.13
CA TRP A 17 0.94 -17.00 7.05
C TRP A 17 1.37 -15.53 6.96
N ASN A 18 2.34 -15.11 7.81
CA ASN A 18 2.88 -13.76 7.77
C ASN A 18 3.56 -13.47 6.45
N THR A 19 4.31 -14.41 5.91
CA THR A 19 4.95 -14.29 4.60
C THR A 19 3.92 -14.03 3.50
N LYS A 20 2.81 -14.76 3.53
CA LYS A 20 1.73 -14.58 2.56
C LYS A 20 1.14 -13.17 2.64
N TYR A 21 0.83 -12.69 3.84
CA TYR A 21 0.30 -11.35 4.03
C TYR A 21 1.31 -10.27 3.64
N THR A 22 2.55 -10.46 4.00
CA THR A 22 3.61 -9.53 3.62
C THR A 22 3.69 -9.38 2.10
N ASN A 23 3.66 -10.47 1.37
CA ASN A 23 3.72 -10.44 -0.08
C ASN A 23 2.49 -9.74 -0.69
N LEU A 24 1.30 -9.97 -0.12
CA LEU A 24 0.08 -9.29 -0.55
C LEU A 24 0.17 -7.78 -0.32
N ILE A 25 0.63 -7.38 0.87
CA ILE A 25 0.79 -5.98 1.22
C ILE A 25 1.76 -5.29 0.26
N LEU A 26 2.93 -5.88 0.06
CA LEU A 26 3.96 -5.28 -0.79
C LEU A 26 3.52 -5.19 -2.24
N LYS A 27 2.78 -6.16 -2.72
CA LYS A 27 2.22 -6.15 -4.06
C LYS A 27 1.21 -5.02 -4.25
N LEU A 28 0.31 -4.86 -3.30
CA LEU A 28 -0.67 -3.78 -3.30
C LEU A 28 0.01 -2.43 -3.21
N ASP A 29 0.93 -2.29 -2.26
CA ASP A 29 1.67 -1.05 -2.06
C ASP A 29 2.45 -0.66 -3.31
N PHE A 30 3.13 -1.61 -3.94
CA PHE A 30 3.90 -1.33 -5.15
C PHE A 30 3.02 -0.80 -6.28
N ALA A 31 1.82 -1.31 -6.44
CA ALA A 31 0.89 -0.82 -7.44
C ALA A 31 0.57 0.67 -7.25
N TYR A 32 0.34 1.08 -6.00
CA TYR A 32 0.09 2.49 -5.67
C TYR A 32 1.33 3.35 -5.85
N ILE A 33 2.50 2.83 -5.44
CA ILE A 33 3.76 3.54 -5.61
C ILE A 33 4.06 3.77 -7.08
N ASN A 34 3.97 2.73 -7.89
CA ASN A 34 4.26 2.82 -9.32
C ASN A 34 3.35 3.82 -10.02
N SER A 35 2.06 3.78 -9.72
CA SER A 35 1.09 4.72 -10.28
C SER A 35 1.40 6.15 -9.84
N THR A 36 1.72 6.36 -8.57
CA THR A 36 2.06 7.67 -8.03
C THR A 36 3.32 8.23 -8.66
N LEU A 37 4.37 7.42 -8.76
CA LEU A 37 5.64 7.85 -9.35
C LEU A 37 5.48 8.16 -10.84
N GLN A 38 4.72 7.37 -11.56
CA GLN A 38 4.43 7.64 -12.97
C GLN A 38 3.72 8.99 -13.15
N ASN A 39 2.77 9.30 -12.28
CA ASN A 39 2.03 10.55 -12.35
C ASN A 39 2.89 11.78 -12.04
N TYR A 40 3.84 11.66 -11.10
CA TYR A 40 4.63 12.81 -10.65
C TYR A 40 5.98 12.94 -11.34
N PHE A 41 6.58 11.85 -11.75
CA PHE A 41 7.93 11.86 -12.31
C PHE A 41 8.01 11.35 -13.73
N GLY A 42 6.93 10.77 -14.26
CA GLY A 42 6.99 10.11 -15.57
C GLY A 42 8.04 9.01 -15.55
N ASP A 43 9.08 9.16 -16.38
CA ASP A 43 10.16 8.18 -16.44
C ASP A 43 11.36 8.54 -15.58
N ASN A 44 11.26 9.58 -14.75
CA ASN A 44 12.38 10.08 -13.95
C ASN A 44 12.54 9.37 -12.60
N PHE A 45 12.25 8.10 -12.55
CA PHE A 45 12.56 7.29 -11.39
C PHE A 45 13.09 5.95 -11.88
N THR A 46 13.88 5.30 -11.03
CA THR A 46 14.46 3.99 -11.34
C THR A 46 13.92 2.94 -10.37
N ILE A 47 13.76 1.74 -10.88
CA ILE A 47 13.43 0.61 -10.03
C ILE A 47 14.66 -0.25 -9.93
N THR A 48 15.27 -0.28 -8.75
CA THR A 48 16.45 -1.08 -8.53
C THR A 48 16.07 -2.53 -8.21
N LYS A 49 17.09 -3.37 -8.14
CA LYS A 49 16.96 -4.80 -7.92
C LYS A 49 16.14 -5.15 -6.69
N GLY A 50 16.08 -4.25 -5.71
CA GLY A 50 15.22 -4.43 -4.56
C GLY A 50 15.85 -5.16 -3.40
N GLU A 51 15.00 -5.49 -2.45
CA GLU A 51 15.39 -6.10 -1.19
C GLU A 51 14.62 -7.39 -0.98
N MET A 52 15.22 -8.33 -0.28
CA MET A 52 14.55 -9.57 0.07
C MET A 52 13.76 -9.38 1.36
N VAL A 53 12.46 -9.67 1.31
CA VAL A 53 11.59 -9.62 2.48
C VAL A 53 10.83 -10.93 2.52
N CYS A 54 10.90 -11.63 3.63
CA CYS A 54 10.24 -12.92 3.82
C CYS A 54 10.51 -13.91 2.67
N GLY A 55 11.75 -13.95 2.21
CA GLY A 55 12.18 -14.89 1.18
C GLY A 55 11.83 -14.51 -0.26
N THR A 56 11.27 -13.34 -0.48
CA THR A 56 10.89 -12.86 -1.82
C THR A 56 11.53 -11.51 -2.09
N PHE A 57 12.05 -11.33 -3.29
CA PHE A 57 12.57 -10.03 -3.72
C PHE A 57 11.44 -9.09 -4.09
N HIS A 58 11.53 -7.85 -3.59
CA HIS A 58 10.59 -6.79 -3.90
C HIS A 58 11.33 -5.59 -4.46
N ALA A 59 10.80 -5.00 -5.50
CA ALA A 59 11.41 -3.85 -6.16
C ALA A 59 11.55 -2.67 -5.19
N LYS A 60 12.59 -1.86 -5.43
CA LYS A 60 12.87 -0.68 -4.62
C LYS A 60 12.94 0.54 -5.54
N PRO A 61 11.84 1.29 -5.70
CA PRO A 61 11.83 2.52 -6.50
C PRO A 61 12.70 3.60 -5.85
N GLU A 62 13.55 4.25 -6.66
CA GLU A 62 14.42 5.32 -6.22
C GLU A 62 14.16 6.59 -7.04
N PHE A 63 14.14 7.74 -6.39
CA PHE A 63 13.73 8.98 -7.04
C PHE A 63 14.18 10.20 -6.24
N THR A 64 13.90 11.39 -6.76
CA THR A 64 14.17 12.66 -6.07
C THR A 64 13.28 12.81 -4.85
N CYS A 65 13.85 13.26 -3.74
CA CYS A 65 13.08 13.45 -2.51
C CYS A 65 12.02 14.55 -2.67
N GLU A 66 10.80 14.22 -2.29
CA GLU A 66 9.68 15.16 -2.34
C GLU A 66 9.80 16.29 -1.32
N PHE A 67 10.50 16.05 -0.22
CA PHE A 67 10.54 16.99 0.89
C PHE A 67 11.76 17.91 0.88
N CYS A 68 12.92 17.41 0.54
CA CYS A 68 14.12 18.21 0.51
C CYS A 68 14.56 18.61 -0.91
N GLY A 69 13.87 18.12 -1.93
CA GLY A 69 14.17 18.44 -3.31
C GLY A 69 15.52 17.95 -3.82
N LYS A 70 16.25 17.19 -3.00
CA LYS A 70 17.55 16.66 -3.43
C LYS A 70 17.37 15.46 -4.32
N GLY A 71 18.08 15.47 -5.39
CA GLY A 71 18.06 14.39 -6.36
C GLY A 71 19.02 14.68 -7.45
N ARG A 72 19.19 13.75 -8.31
CA ARG A 72 20.07 13.51 -9.31
C ARG A 72 20.24 14.58 -10.36
N LYS A 73 20.51 15.77 -10.15
CA LYS A 73 20.69 16.72 -11.25
C LYS A 73 21.95 16.46 -12.07
N LYS A 74 23.07 16.19 -11.41
CA LYS A 74 24.33 15.95 -12.11
C LYS A 74 24.88 14.54 -11.93
N ASN A 75 24.66 13.95 -10.77
CA ASN A 75 25.33 12.71 -10.37
C ASN A 75 24.42 11.50 -10.31
N LYS A 76 23.24 11.59 -10.88
CA LYS A 76 22.24 10.51 -10.80
C LYS A 76 21.94 10.07 -9.37
N TYR A 77 22.21 10.96 -8.42
CA TYR A 77 21.93 10.67 -7.01
C TYR A 77 20.44 10.75 -6.73
N THR A 78 19.87 9.67 -6.23
CA THR A 78 18.46 9.59 -5.88
C THR A 78 18.35 9.23 -4.41
N PRO A 79 18.32 10.23 -3.50
CA PRO A 79 18.35 9.97 -2.07
C PRO A 79 17.07 9.36 -1.53
N ALA A 80 15.96 9.47 -2.23
CA ALA A 80 14.68 8.95 -1.79
C ALA A 80 14.39 7.58 -2.40
N CYS A 81 13.77 6.73 -1.61
CA CYS A 81 13.32 5.43 -2.10
C CYS A 81 12.11 4.95 -1.30
N PHE A 82 11.36 4.02 -1.88
CA PHE A 82 10.41 3.23 -1.14
C PHE A 82 11.05 1.88 -0.82
N PHE A 83 11.22 1.63 0.45
CA PHE A 83 11.91 0.46 0.96
C PHE A 83 10.89 -0.58 1.43
N PRO A 84 10.93 -1.83 0.93
CA PRO A 84 9.96 -2.85 1.34
C PRO A 84 10.24 -3.37 2.75
N THR A 85 9.18 -3.52 3.54
CA THR A 85 9.24 -4.11 4.87
C THR A 85 8.15 -5.17 5.01
N GLU A 86 8.14 -5.87 6.12
CA GLU A 86 7.14 -6.91 6.38
C GLU A 86 5.70 -6.38 6.44
N VAL A 87 5.53 -5.10 6.72
CA VAL A 87 4.20 -4.49 6.86
C VAL A 87 3.91 -3.44 5.80
N GLY A 88 4.68 -3.42 4.73
CA GLY A 88 4.49 -2.52 3.61
C GLY A 88 5.71 -1.70 3.29
N TYR A 89 5.59 -0.85 2.28
CA TYR A 89 6.68 0.02 1.86
C TYR A 89 6.79 1.25 2.75
N ILE A 90 8.01 1.67 3.00
CA ILE A 90 8.33 2.87 3.76
C ILE A 90 9.09 3.83 2.85
N TYR A 91 8.65 5.09 2.81
CA TYR A 91 9.39 6.17 2.17
C TYR A 91 10.58 6.55 3.04
N LYS A 92 11.76 6.64 2.44
CA LYS A 92 12.98 7.07 3.14
C LYS A 92 13.79 7.98 2.23
N CYS A 93 14.38 9.01 2.82
CA CYS A 93 15.35 9.86 2.15
C CYS A 93 16.66 9.87 2.93
N SER A 94 17.75 9.48 2.30
CA SER A 94 19.07 9.46 2.94
C SER A 94 19.64 10.86 3.14
N ASN A 95 19.13 11.87 2.43
CA ASN A 95 19.61 13.23 2.57
C ASN A 95 18.97 13.98 3.74
N CYS A 96 17.64 14.00 3.80
CA CYS A 96 16.95 14.75 4.86
C CYS A 96 16.51 13.88 6.03
N GLY A 97 16.62 12.57 5.93
CA GLY A 97 16.26 11.66 7.00
C GLY A 97 14.76 11.39 7.13
N GLU A 98 13.93 11.93 6.23
CA GLU A 98 12.49 11.72 6.29
C GLU A 98 12.15 10.24 6.15
N SER A 99 11.20 9.78 6.94
CA SER A 99 10.73 8.40 6.90
C SER A 99 9.23 8.36 7.15
N LEU A 100 8.48 7.81 6.21
CA LEU A 100 7.02 7.78 6.26
C LEU A 100 6.51 6.43 5.76
N HIS A 101 5.45 5.93 6.39
CA HIS A 101 4.72 4.80 5.83
C HIS A 101 4.03 5.23 4.55
N LEU A 102 3.74 4.29 3.69
CA LEU A 102 3.11 4.61 2.41
C LEU A 102 1.80 5.39 2.58
N TYR A 103 0.96 5.01 3.53
CA TYR A 103 -0.28 5.76 3.79
C TYR A 103 -0.01 7.23 4.11
N GLN A 104 0.96 7.50 4.98
CA GLN A 104 1.32 8.87 5.35
C GLN A 104 1.84 9.66 4.15
N PHE A 105 2.69 9.03 3.35
CA PHE A 105 3.20 9.65 2.13
C PHE A 105 2.06 10.00 1.16
N LEU A 106 1.18 9.06 0.91
CA LEU A 106 0.05 9.27 0.01
C LEU A 106 -0.88 10.36 0.53
N LYS A 107 -1.12 10.40 1.84
CA LYS A 107 -1.98 11.41 2.45
C LYS A 107 -1.44 12.83 2.24
N ILE A 108 -0.13 12.98 2.29
CA ILE A 108 0.51 14.27 2.04
C ILE A 108 0.43 14.64 0.57
N ARG A 109 0.67 13.69 -0.32
CA ARG A 109 0.72 13.95 -1.76
C ARG A 109 -0.64 14.02 -2.43
N ASN A 110 -1.53 13.12 -2.06
CA ASN A 110 -2.87 13.06 -2.66
C ASN A 110 -3.82 12.35 -1.71
N PRO A 111 -4.58 13.12 -0.90
CA PRO A 111 -5.50 12.54 0.06
C PRO A 111 -6.56 11.60 -0.52
N GLU A 112 -6.99 11.83 -1.75
CA GLU A 112 -7.96 10.95 -2.40
C GLU A 112 -7.38 9.57 -2.69
N ILE A 113 -6.15 9.53 -3.17
CA ILE A 113 -5.44 8.27 -3.40
C ILE A 113 -5.17 7.57 -2.07
N ALA A 114 -4.81 8.34 -1.04
CA ALA A 114 -4.58 7.79 0.29
C ALA A 114 -5.84 7.11 0.83
N LEU A 115 -6.99 7.73 0.64
CA LEU A 115 -8.25 7.15 1.09
C LEU A 115 -8.58 5.87 0.33
N LYS A 116 -8.38 5.87 -0.97
CA LYS A 116 -8.58 4.70 -1.81
C LYS A 116 -7.68 3.54 -1.37
N TYR A 117 -6.41 3.83 -1.14
CA TYR A 117 -5.44 2.87 -0.64
C TYR A 117 -5.87 2.31 0.72
N GLN A 118 -6.29 3.18 1.62
CA GLN A 118 -6.73 2.81 2.96
C GLN A 118 -7.93 1.86 2.91
N VAL A 119 -8.91 2.16 2.05
CA VAL A 119 -10.10 1.31 1.88
C VAL A 119 -9.73 -0.05 1.30
N GLU A 120 -8.83 -0.11 0.34
CA GLU A 120 -8.37 -1.39 -0.21
C GLU A 120 -7.66 -2.24 0.84
N ARG A 121 -6.78 -1.62 1.64
CA ARG A 121 -6.10 -2.31 2.74
C ARG A 121 -7.12 -2.84 3.76
N TRP A 122 -8.07 -1.99 4.13
CA TRP A 122 -9.12 -2.37 5.06
C TRP A 122 -9.97 -3.52 4.54
N HIS A 123 -10.35 -3.47 3.29
CA HIS A 123 -11.13 -4.53 2.66
C HIS A 123 -10.43 -5.89 2.72
N ARG A 124 -9.11 -5.88 2.73
CA ARG A 124 -8.29 -7.10 2.82
C ARG A 124 -7.89 -7.44 4.25
N ASN A 125 -8.45 -6.74 5.24
CA ASN A 125 -8.09 -6.88 6.67
C ASN A 125 -6.61 -6.59 6.96
N LEU A 126 -6.06 -5.60 6.27
CA LEU A 126 -4.66 -5.21 6.40
C LEU A 126 -4.52 -3.79 6.92
N THR A 127 -5.39 -3.41 7.85
CA THR A 127 -5.33 -2.11 8.53
C THR A 127 -5.26 -2.30 10.04
N GLY A 128 -4.96 -1.20 10.74
CA GLY A 128 -4.80 -1.20 12.17
C GLY A 128 -3.33 -1.01 12.57
N SER A 129 -3.08 -1.01 13.86
CA SER A 129 -1.77 -0.69 14.42
C SER A 129 -0.64 -1.59 13.94
N SER A 130 -0.95 -2.84 13.63
CA SER A 130 0.06 -3.81 13.19
C SER A 130 0.48 -3.65 11.72
N TYR A 131 -0.21 -2.82 10.96
CA TYR A 131 -0.02 -2.75 9.50
C TYR A 131 0.38 -1.38 8.98
N ASN A 132 0.69 -0.44 9.85
CA ASN A 132 1.08 0.93 9.46
C ASN A 132 0.06 1.62 8.52
N CYS A 133 -1.19 1.24 8.63
CA CYS A 133 -2.27 1.82 7.87
C CYS A 133 -3.51 1.86 8.76
N PRO A 134 -3.98 3.04 9.15
CA PRO A 134 -5.15 3.12 10.03
C PRO A 134 -6.41 2.69 9.32
N GLU A 135 -7.41 2.29 10.09
CA GLU A 135 -8.71 1.97 9.53
C GLU A 135 -9.39 3.22 8.97
N PRO A 136 -10.17 3.09 7.91
CA PRO A 136 -10.96 4.22 7.40
C PRO A 136 -11.98 4.69 8.43
N PRO A 137 -12.41 5.96 8.38
CA PRO A 137 -13.49 6.45 9.23
C PRO A 137 -14.79 5.67 9.05
N LYS A 138 -15.62 5.65 10.07
CA LYS A 138 -16.89 4.91 10.04
C LYS A 138 -17.81 5.33 8.90
N ASN A 139 -17.87 6.61 8.59
CA ASN A 139 -18.69 7.12 7.49
C ASN A 139 -18.24 6.57 6.14
N ILE A 140 -16.93 6.45 5.95
CA ILE A 140 -16.37 5.89 4.71
C ILE A 140 -16.67 4.40 4.60
N LYS A 141 -16.55 3.66 5.71
CA LYS A 141 -16.93 2.25 5.74
C LYS A 141 -18.41 2.05 5.37
N LYS A 142 -19.27 2.90 5.92
CA LYS A 142 -20.70 2.85 5.66
C LYS A 142 -21.01 3.10 4.18
N GLU A 143 -20.40 4.13 3.60
CA GLU A 143 -20.56 4.44 2.18
C GLU A 143 -20.09 3.29 1.29
N TYR A 144 -18.96 2.68 1.65
CA TYR A 144 -18.45 1.53 0.91
C TYR A 144 -19.46 0.38 0.88
N TYR A 145 -20.02 0.02 2.03
CA TYR A 145 -21.00 -1.06 2.10
C TYR A 145 -22.29 -0.74 1.36
N GLN A 146 -22.75 0.50 1.45
CA GLN A 146 -23.95 0.93 0.73
C GLN A 146 -23.77 0.83 -0.78
N ARG A 147 -22.61 1.26 -1.27
CA ARG A 147 -22.28 1.17 -2.69
C ARG A 147 -22.20 -0.28 -3.16
N LYS A 148 -21.55 -1.14 -2.37
CA LYS A 148 -21.43 -2.56 -2.71
C LYS A 148 -22.80 -3.25 -2.73
N GLU A 149 -23.65 -2.92 -1.80
CA GLU A 149 -25.01 -3.45 -1.76
C GLU A 149 -25.79 -3.04 -3.00
N LYS A 150 -25.70 -1.77 -3.37
CA LYS A 150 -26.34 -1.26 -4.58
C LYS A 150 -25.84 -1.95 -5.84
N GLU A 151 -24.51 -2.07 -5.97
CA GLU A 151 -23.90 -2.76 -7.10
C GLU A 151 -24.39 -4.21 -7.20
N LEU A 152 -24.48 -4.90 -6.08
CA LEU A 152 -24.96 -6.28 -6.04
C LEU A 152 -26.42 -6.38 -6.48
N LYS A 153 -27.27 -5.49 -6.00
CA LYS A 153 -28.68 -5.46 -6.40
C LYS A 153 -28.84 -5.22 -7.91
N GLU A 154 -28.08 -4.28 -8.44
CA GLU A 154 -28.11 -3.98 -9.87
C GLU A 154 -27.63 -5.14 -10.71
N ARG A 155 -26.55 -5.81 -10.27
CA ARG A 155 -26.03 -6.99 -10.94
C ARG A 155 -27.04 -8.11 -10.94
N ASN A 156 -27.68 -8.38 -9.80
CA ASN A 156 -28.70 -9.42 -9.69
C ASN A 156 -29.90 -9.13 -10.60
N LYS A 157 -30.31 -7.86 -10.65
CA LYS A 157 -31.38 -7.43 -11.51
C LYS A 157 -31.06 -7.67 -12.99
N ARG A 158 -29.86 -7.32 -13.42
CA ARG A 158 -29.40 -7.56 -14.79
C ARG A 158 -29.39 -9.06 -15.14
N MET A 159 -28.90 -9.88 -14.21
CA MET A 159 -28.85 -11.33 -14.39
C MET A 159 -30.27 -11.91 -14.51
N TYR A 160 -31.20 -11.43 -13.68
CA TYR A 160 -32.59 -11.85 -13.74
C TYR A 160 -33.22 -11.49 -15.07
N GLN A 161 -33.04 -10.26 -15.53
CA GLN A 161 -33.56 -9.81 -16.83
C GLN A 161 -32.98 -10.61 -17.99
N HIS A 162 -31.71 -10.95 -17.91
CA HIS A 162 -31.05 -11.77 -18.94
C HIS A 162 -31.68 -13.16 -19.02
N ARG A 163 -32.04 -13.75 -17.89
CA ARG A 163 -32.72 -15.06 -17.85
C ARG A 163 -34.13 -15.01 -18.41
N GLN A 164 -34.80 -13.86 -18.30
CA GLN A 164 -36.16 -13.69 -18.80
C GLN A 164 -36.19 -13.45 -20.30
N GLY A 165 -35.11 -12.93 -20.84
CA GLY A 165 -34.98 -12.73 -22.28
C GLY A 165 -34.39 -13.95 -22.93
#